data_42d354cb0548cd76549305867c602358
#
_entry.id   42d354cb0548cd76549305867c602358
#
_cell.length_a   1.000
_cell.length_b   1.000
_cell.length_c   1.000
_cell.angle_alpha   90.00
_cell.angle_beta   90.00
_cell.angle_gamma   90.00
#
_symmetry.space_group_name_H-M   'P 1'
#
loop_
_entity.id
_entity.type
_entity.pdbx_description
1 polymer ?
#
loop_
_entity_poly.entity_id
_entity_poly.type
_entity_poly.pdbx_seq_one_letter_code
_entity_poly.pdbx_strand_id
1 'polypeptide(L)'
;MNLRARRHLLSLGLLLAASGCSFNMGEPNLPRTDFRADLSSAREVPATDSKGEGYFTAVYRPSTKVLEYRINLVRLSGPVRQVGLYGPAAPDQNAVQVVPVDVPFYADRSTVNDGVTLTEQQASEVLAGLWYVNVLTEKYPDGEIRGQILPKKR
;
A
#
# COMPACT_ATOMS: atom_id res chain seq x y z
N MET A 1 42.68 30.41 -75.48
CA MET A 1 41.76 29.33 -75.78
C MET A 1 41.35 28.65 -74.47
N ASN A 2 40.09 28.74 -74.15
CA ASN A 2 39.31 28.05 -73.14
C ASN A 2 39.79 28.04 -71.67
N LEU A 3 39.47 29.09 -70.93
CA LEU A 3 39.34 29.12 -69.46
C LEU A 3 38.08 28.34 -69.05
N ARG A 4 38.24 27.30 -68.24
CA ARG A 4 37.13 26.70 -67.50
C ARG A 4 37.16 27.17 -66.04
N ALA A 5 36.21 28.00 -65.68
CA ALA A 5 35.98 28.45 -64.33
C ALA A 5 35.38 27.30 -63.48
N ARG A 6 36.03 26.95 -62.37
CA ARG A 6 35.49 26.05 -61.33
C ARG A 6 34.70 26.88 -60.32
N ARG A 7 33.39 26.67 -60.32
CA ARG A 7 32.51 27.21 -59.26
C ARG A 7 32.62 26.31 -58.03
N HIS A 8 33.10 26.82 -56.92
CA HIS A 8 33.02 26.19 -55.63
C HIS A 8 31.65 26.50 -55.00
N LEU A 9 30.82 25.44 -54.86
CA LEU A 9 29.60 25.48 -54.06
C LEU A 9 29.98 25.30 -52.58
N LEU A 10 29.81 26.33 -51.79
CA LEU A 10 29.83 26.25 -50.33
C LEU A 10 28.46 25.74 -49.85
N SER A 11 28.41 24.51 -49.42
CA SER A 11 27.24 23.94 -48.74
C SER A 11 27.27 24.37 -47.27
N LEU A 12 26.38 25.28 -46.94
CA LEU A 12 26.13 25.75 -45.56
C LEU A 12 25.28 24.70 -44.87
N GLY A 13 25.90 23.84 -44.04
CA GLY A 13 25.20 22.85 -43.21
C GLY A 13 24.49 23.53 -42.04
N LEU A 14 23.16 23.55 -42.06
CA LEU A 14 22.33 24.03 -40.97
C LEU A 14 22.23 22.92 -39.91
N LEU A 15 22.96 23.05 -38.78
CA LEU A 15 22.78 22.20 -37.60
C LEU A 15 21.48 22.61 -36.89
N LEU A 16 20.44 21.80 -37.05
CA LEU A 16 19.29 21.88 -36.16
C LEU A 16 19.65 21.25 -34.80
N ALA A 17 19.90 22.09 -33.81
CA ALA A 17 19.95 21.70 -32.42
C ALA A 17 18.50 21.33 -31.95
N ALA A 18 18.16 20.07 -31.94
CA ALA A 18 16.94 19.60 -31.29
C ALA A 18 17.09 19.74 -29.76
N SER A 19 16.60 20.86 -29.23
CA SER A 19 16.42 21.02 -27.78
C SER A 19 15.32 20.06 -27.32
N GLY A 20 15.73 18.87 -26.89
CA GLY A 20 14.84 17.93 -26.23
C GLY A 20 14.36 18.49 -24.89
N CYS A 21 13.21 19.15 -24.89
CA CYS A 21 12.48 19.42 -23.65
C CYS A 21 12.03 18.06 -23.08
N SER A 22 12.79 17.54 -22.12
CA SER A 22 12.29 16.44 -21.28
C SER A 22 11.13 16.99 -20.46
N PHE A 23 9.91 16.78 -20.94
CA PHE A 23 8.72 16.97 -20.13
C PHE A 23 8.74 15.89 -19.04
N ASN A 24 9.21 16.27 -17.86
CA ASN A 24 9.01 15.49 -16.66
C ASN A 24 7.53 15.64 -16.31
N MET A 25 6.68 14.80 -16.89
CA MET A 25 5.29 14.67 -16.48
C MET A 25 5.31 14.00 -15.11
N GLY A 26 5.39 14.84 -14.06
CA GLY A 26 5.07 14.37 -12.71
C GLY A 26 3.74 13.63 -12.77
N GLU A 27 3.67 12.46 -12.15
CA GLU A 27 2.42 11.71 -12.11
C GLU A 27 1.28 12.65 -11.67
N PRO A 28 0.14 12.66 -12.37
CA PRO A 28 -0.97 13.51 -11.99
C PRO A 28 -1.30 13.22 -10.52
N ASN A 29 -1.41 14.26 -9.69
CA ASN A 29 -1.78 14.16 -8.28
C ASN A 29 -3.25 13.71 -8.18
N LEU A 30 -3.49 12.45 -8.54
CA LEU A 30 -4.82 11.85 -8.50
C LEU A 30 -5.31 11.75 -7.05
N PRO A 31 -6.62 11.94 -6.81
CA PRO A 31 -7.20 11.78 -5.48
C PRO A 31 -6.79 10.44 -4.87
N ARG A 32 -6.28 10.49 -3.64
CA ARG A 32 -5.92 9.30 -2.87
C ARG A 32 -6.19 9.53 -1.39
N THR A 33 -6.39 8.45 -0.66
CA THR A 33 -6.49 8.46 0.80
C THR A 33 -5.42 7.56 1.37
N ASP A 34 -4.59 8.11 2.25
CA ASP A 34 -3.58 7.37 3.00
C ASP A 34 -4.19 6.86 4.30
N PHE A 35 -3.85 5.61 4.69
CA PHE A 35 -4.33 4.97 5.91
C PHE A 35 -3.18 4.51 6.79
N ARG A 36 -3.48 4.35 8.08
CA ARG A 36 -2.59 3.75 9.07
C ARG A 36 -3.36 2.95 10.11
N ALA A 37 -2.75 1.87 10.59
CA ALA A 37 -3.11 1.19 11.83
C ALA A 37 -1.84 0.82 12.59
N ASP A 38 -1.85 1.02 13.91
CA ASP A 38 -0.86 0.47 14.83
C ASP A 38 -1.48 -0.79 15.46
N LEU A 39 -0.82 -1.94 15.33
CA LEU A 39 -1.30 -3.22 15.82
C LEU A 39 -0.68 -3.54 17.17
N SER A 40 -1.52 -3.93 18.12
CA SER A 40 -1.09 -4.33 19.46
C SER A 40 -2.08 -5.31 20.10
N SER A 41 -1.61 -6.04 21.07
CA SER A 41 -2.41 -6.97 21.89
C SER A 41 -3.50 -6.29 22.70
N ALA A 42 -3.26 -5.06 23.14
CA ALA A 42 -4.24 -4.26 23.88
C ALA A 42 -5.46 -3.83 23.05
N ARG A 43 -5.37 -3.94 21.72
CA ARG A 43 -6.47 -3.61 20.80
C ARG A 43 -7.26 -4.82 20.34
N GLU A 44 -6.86 -6.02 20.76
CA GLU A 44 -7.63 -7.23 20.51
C GLU A 44 -8.94 -7.23 21.30
N VAL A 45 -9.91 -8.01 20.81
CA VAL A 45 -11.21 -8.17 21.46
C VAL A 45 -11.51 -9.67 21.61
N PRO A 46 -11.28 -10.21 22.83
CA PRO A 46 -10.73 -9.59 24.04
C PRO A 46 -9.22 -9.31 23.91
N ALA A 47 -8.70 -8.35 24.68
CA ALA A 47 -7.28 -8.02 24.72
C ALA A 47 -6.43 -9.22 25.16
N THR A 48 -5.20 -9.35 24.63
CA THR A 48 -4.24 -10.38 24.98
C THR A 48 -3.03 -9.81 25.73
N ASP A 49 -2.16 -10.67 26.24
CA ASP A 49 -0.92 -10.30 26.96
C ASP A 49 0.33 -10.42 26.07
N SER A 50 0.14 -10.58 24.76
CA SER A 50 1.25 -10.68 23.80
C SER A 50 2.13 -9.43 23.80
N LYS A 51 3.41 -9.62 23.49
CA LYS A 51 4.37 -8.55 23.21
C LYS A 51 4.52 -8.28 21.70
N GLY A 52 3.71 -8.94 20.89
CA GLY A 52 3.64 -8.73 19.46
C GLY A 52 3.25 -7.30 19.12
N GLU A 53 3.82 -6.77 18.06
CA GLU A 53 3.52 -5.44 17.55
C GLU A 53 3.52 -5.47 16.03
N GLY A 54 2.82 -4.50 15.44
CA GLY A 54 2.85 -4.30 14.02
C GLY A 54 2.34 -2.93 13.62
N TYR A 55 2.52 -2.62 12.37
CA TYR A 55 1.88 -1.46 11.77
C TYR A 55 1.45 -1.76 10.34
N PHE A 56 0.36 -1.15 9.97
CA PHE A 56 -0.23 -1.18 8.64
C PHE A 56 -0.20 0.22 8.06
N THR A 57 0.16 0.31 6.78
CA THR A 57 -0.01 1.53 5.98
C THR A 57 -0.67 1.16 4.67
N ALA A 58 -1.53 2.02 4.16
CA ALA A 58 -2.16 1.81 2.86
C ALA A 58 -2.44 3.10 2.12
N VAL A 59 -2.62 2.96 0.81
CA VAL A 59 -3.06 4.01 -0.09
C VAL A 59 -4.25 3.49 -0.90
N TYR A 60 -5.38 4.14 -0.78
CA TYR A 60 -6.55 3.88 -1.61
C TYR A 60 -6.63 4.90 -2.74
N ARG A 61 -6.80 4.40 -3.98
CA ARG A 61 -7.00 5.23 -5.17
C ARG A 61 -8.41 5.03 -5.73
N PRO A 62 -9.31 6.02 -5.61
CA PRO A 62 -10.67 5.91 -6.13
C PRO A 62 -10.74 5.63 -7.64
N SER A 63 -9.78 6.13 -8.43
CA SER A 63 -9.74 5.95 -9.88
C SER A 63 -9.58 4.49 -10.31
N THR A 64 -8.85 3.69 -9.52
CA THR A 64 -8.61 2.25 -9.78
C THR A 64 -9.36 1.35 -8.81
N LYS A 65 -9.93 1.93 -7.74
CA LYS A 65 -10.54 1.22 -6.60
C LYS A 65 -9.56 0.29 -5.86
N VAL A 66 -8.27 0.46 -6.04
CA VAL A 66 -7.24 -0.37 -5.41
C VAL A 66 -6.82 0.21 -4.08
N LEU A 67 -6.79 -0.64 -3.06
CA LEU A 67 -6.14 -0.43 -1.77
C LEU A 67 -4.81 -1.15 -1.80
N GLU A 68 -3.71 -0.43 -2.00
CA GLU A 68 -2.35 -0.95 -1.87
C GLU A 68 -1.93 -0.84 -0.42
N TYR A 69 -1.36 -1.90 0.16
CA TYR A 69 -1.01 -1.89 1.58
C TYR A 69 0.32 -2.56 1.89
N ARG A 70 0.86 -2.17 3.03
CA ARG A 70 2.03 -2.79 3.67
C ARG A 70 1.72 -3.10 5.12
N ILE A 71 2.08 -4.32 5.55
CA ILE A 71 1.99 -4.80 6.92
C ILE A 71 3.39 -5.15 7.40
N ASN A 72 3.77 -4.67 8.57
CA ASN A 72 5.01 -5.07 9.23
C ASN A 72 4.66 -5.65 10.59
N LEU A 73 5.17 -6.84 10.88
CA LEU A 73 4.92 -7.61 12.09
C LEU A 73 6.25 -7.90 12.78
N VAL A 74 6.30 -7.73 14.09
CA VAL A 74 7.50 -8.00 14.91
C VAL A 74 7.10 -8.56 16.27
N ARG A 75 7.97 -9.39 16.85
CA ARG A 75 7.84 -9.96 18.20
C ARG A 75 6.56 -10.77 18.42
N LEU A 76 6.08 -11.44 17.39
CA LEU A 76 4.96 -12.36 17.53
C LEU A 76 5.34 -13.55 18.41
N SER A 77 4.36 -14.10 19.11
CA SER A 77 4.57 -15.17 20.09
C SER A 77 4.75 -16.55 19.48
N GLY A 78 4.63 -16.69 18.17
CA GLY A 78 4.76 -17.95 17.45
C GLY A 78 4.45 -17.80 15.96
N PRO A 79 4.40 -18.93 15.24
CA PRO A 79 4.10 -18.95 13.82
C PRO A 79 2.74 -18.28 13.52
N VAL A 80 2.72 -17.47 12.48
CA VAL A 80 1.49 -16.83 12.00
C VAL A 80 0.59 -17.89 11.36
N ARG A 81 -0.66 -17.99 11.79
CA ARG A 81 -1.68 -18.85 11.18
C ARG A 81 -2.49 -18.11 10.13
N GLN A 82 -2.79 -16.84 10.39
CA GLN A 82 -3.62 -16.03 9.52
C GLN A 82 -3.37 -14.54 9.76
N VAL A 83 -3.34 -13.79 8.69
CA VAL A 83 -3.44 -12.34 8.70
C VAL A 83 -4.58 -11.94 7.78
N GLY A 84 -5.31 -10.90 8.14
CA GLY A 84 -6.38 -10.42 7.28
C GLY A 84 -6.84 -9.02 7.59
N LEU A 85 -7.58 -8.46 6.63
CA LEU A 85 -8.39 -7.28 6.84
C LEU A 85 -9.82 -7.73 7.15
N TYR A 86 -10.39 -7.19 8.21
CA TYR A 86 -11.69 -7.57 8.75
C TYR A 86 -12.59 -6.34 8.80
N GLY A 87 -13.88 -6.55 8.68
CA GLY A 87 -14.85 -5.45 8.74
C GLY A 87 -16.23 -5.82 8.17
N PRO A 88 -17.21 -4.90 8.25
CA PRO A 88 -17.14 -3.65 9.04
C PRO A 88 -17.34 -3.88 10.54
N ALA A 89 -16.58 -3.20 11.37
CA ALA A 89 -16.72 -3.22 12.82
C ALA A 89 -16.15 -1.95 13.49
N ALA A 90 -16.74 -1.56 14.61
CA ALA A 90 -16.15 -0.59 15.52
C ALA A 90 -14.90 -1.18 16.23
N PRO A 91 -14.03 -0.34 16.85
CA PRO A 91 -12.78 -0.82 17.46
C PRO A 91 -12.95 -1.89 18.54
N ASP A 92 -14.09 -1.93 19.21
CA ASP A 92 -14.45 -2.84 20.31
C ASP A 92 -15.28 -4.05 19.86
N GLN A 93 -15.43 -4.25 18.54
CA GLN A 93 -16.25 -5.31 17.95
C GLN A 93 -15.43 -6.17 16.98
N ASN A 94 -15.76 -7.45 16.94
CA ASN A 94 -15.22 -8.38 15.95
C ASN A 94 -16.11 -8.44 14.70
N ALA A 95 -15.49 -8.74 13.56
CA ALA A 95 -16.15 -8.93 12.28
C ALA A 95 -15.56 -10.12 11.52
N VAL A 96 -16.16 -10.46 10.41
CA VAL A 96 -15.64 -11.47 9.49
C VAL A 96 -14.45 -10.96 8.70
N GLN A 97 -13.58 -11.86 8.27
CA GLN A 97 -12.50 -11.52 7.34
C GLN A 97 -13.07 -11.17 5.97
N VAL A 98 -12.63 -10.02 5.45
CA VAL A 98 -13.01 -9.52 4.12
C VAL A 98 -11.91 -9.80 3.10
N VAL A 99 -10.66 -9.61 3.51
CA VAL A 99 -9.48 -9.81 2.67
C VAL A 99 -8.49 -10.71 3.40
N PRO A 100 -8.24 -11.93 2.92
CA PRO A 100 -7.12 -12.74 3.39
C PRO A 100 -5.81 -12.11 2.93
N VAL A 101 -4.78 -12.17 3.77
CA VAL A 101 -3.43 -11.67 3.46
C VAL A 101 -2.47 -12.85 3.50
N ASP A 102 -1.82 -13.12 2.38
CA ASP A 102 -0.79 -14.14 2.31
C ASP A 102 0.49 -13.66 3.00
N VAL A 103 0.86 -14.35 4.07
CA VAL A 103 2.07 -14.06 4.83
C VAL A 103 3.05 -15.22 4.65
N PRO A 104 4.30 -14.98 4.23
CA PRO A 104 5.31 -16.01 4.26
C PRO A 104 5.45 -16.56 5.68
N PHE A 105 5.46 -17.87 5.80
CA PHE A 105 5.45 -18.62 7.08
C PHE A 105 6.79 -18.43 7.83
N TYR A 106 6.99 -17.28 8.51
CA TYR A 106 8.17 -16.99 9.32
C TYR A 106 7.78 -16.50 10.72
N ALA A 107 8.55 -17.00 11.70
CA ALA A 107 8.13 -17.16 13.07
C ALA A 107 7.88 -15.88 13.89
N ASP A 108 8.56 -14.77 13.65
CA ASP A 108 8.48 -13.62 14.57
C ASP A 108 8.51 -12.24 13.92
N ARG A 109 8.81 -12.21 12.62
CA ARG A 109 8.93 -10.96 11.85
C ARG A 109 8.53 -11.18 10.41
N SER A 110 7.63 -10.33 9.90
CA SER A 110 7.20 -10.36 8.49
C SER A 110 6.93 -8.98 7.96
N THR A 111 7.21 -8.79 6.67
CA THR A 111 6.76 -7.62 5.91
C THR A 111 6.01 -8.11 4.69
N VAL A 112 4.77 -7.68 4.54
CA VAL A 112 3.91 -7.97 3.40
C VAL A 112 3.63 -6.69 2.65
N ASN A 113 3.71 -6.73 1.31
CA ASN A 113 3.24 -5.68 0.43
C ASN A 113 2.29 -6.32 -0.56
N ASP A 114 1.06 -5.83 -0.62
CA ASP A 114 0.03 -6.38 -1.49
C ASP A 114 -1.03 -5.32 -1.80
N GLY A 115 -2.05 -5.67 -2.57
CA GLY A 115 -3.14 -4.79 -2.93
C GLY A 115 -4.41 -5.54 -3.29
N VAL A 116 -5.54 -4.90 -3.04
CA VAL A 116 -6.87 -5.46 -3.33
C VAL A 116 -7.74 -4.43 -4.00
N THR A 117 -8.52 -4.87 -4.99
CA THR A 117 -9.57 -4.05 -5.60
C THR A 117 -10.82 -4.12 -4.74
N LEU A 118 -11.30 -2.96 -4.28
CA LEU A 118 -12.47 -2.84 -3.42
C LEU A 118 -13.74 -2.65 -4.23
N THR A 119 -14.85 -3.20 -3.73
CA THR A 119 -16.18 -2.77 -4.15
C THR A 119 -16.50 -1.37 -3.62
N GLU A 120 -17.53 -0.71 -4.14
CA GLU A 120 -17.96 0.62 -3.64
C GLU A 120 -18.30 0.57 -2.14
N GLN A 121 -18.99 -0.50 -1.70
CA GLN A 121 -19.33 -0.69 -0.30
C GLN A 121 -18.08 -0.84 0.56
N GLN A 122 -17.14 -1.70 0.17
CA GLN A 122 -15.88 -1.91 0.88
C GLN A 122 -15.04 -0.62 0.96
N ALA A 123 -15.00 0.14 -0.13
CA ALA A 123 -14.33 1.44 -0.14
C ALA A 123 -14.98 2.42 0.84
N SER A 124 -16.31 2.48 0.90
CA SER A 124 -17.03 3.31 1.86
C SER A 124 -16.73 2.90 3.31
N GLU A 125 -16.71 1.61 3.60
CA GLU A 125 -16.42 1.07 4.93
C GLU A 125 -14.99 1.38 5.40
N VAL A 126 -13.99 1.17 4.54
CA VAL A 126 -12.60 1.47 4.90
C VAL A 126 -12.36 2.97 5.06
N LEU A 127 -12.99 3.80 4.21
CA LEU A 127 -12.93 5.26 4.33
C LEU A 127 -13.59 5.76 5.62
N ALA A 128 -14.63 5.07 6.09
CA ALA A 128 -15.27 5.34 7.37
C ALA A 128 -14.49 4.84 8.59
N GLY A 129 -13.33 4.15 8.39
CA GLY A 129 -12.52 3.59 9.48
C GLY A 129 -13.14 2.36 10.14
N LEU A 130 -14.01 1.63 9.43
CA LEU A 130 -14.71 0.44 9.95
C LEU A 130 -13.97 -0.88 9.68
N TRP A 131 -12.77 -0.82 9.12
CA TRP A 131 -11.96 -2.00 8.92
C TRP A 131 -10.79 -2.05 9.89
N TYR A 132 -10.31 -3.25 10.19
CA TYR A 132 -9.14 -3.48 11.02
C TYR A 132 -8.26 -4.61 10.47
N VAL A 133 -6.98 -4.58 10.81
CA VAL A 133 -6.05 -5.70 10.61
C VAL A 133 -6.12 -6.58 11.84
N ASN A 134 -6.15 -7.90 11.65
CA ASN A 134 -5.96 -8.88 12.73
C ASN A 134 -4.90 -9.91 12.32
N VAL A 135 -4.09 -10.31 13.29
CA VAL A 135 -3.02 -11.30 13.15
C VAL A 135 -3.26 -12.41 14.14
N LEU A 136 -3.47 -13.62 13.62
CA LEU A 136 -3.68 -14.83 14.40
C LEU A 136 -2.39 -15.67 14.36
N THR A 137 -2.00 -16.21 15.52
CA THR A 137 -0.85 -17.10 15.64
C THR A 137 -1.24 -18.44 16.24
N GLU A 138 -0.32 -19.39 16.25
CA GLU A 138 -0.56 -20.68 16.91
C GLU A 138 -0.89 -20.52 18.41
N LYS A 139 -0.24 -19.56 19.07
CA LYS A 139 -0.47 -19.27 20.48
C LYS A 139 -1.78 -18.52 20.74
N TYR A 140 -2.17 -17.67 19.82
CA TYR A 140 -3.40 -16.86 19.91
C TYR A 140 -4.25 -17.09 18.65
N PRO A 141 -4.99 -18.20 18.61
CA PRO A 141 -5.76 -18.61 17.41
C PRO A 141 -6.96 -17.70 17.11
N ASP A 142 -7.42 -16.92 18.08
CA ASP A 142 -8.52 -15.97 17.94
C ASP A 142 -8.03 -14.54 17.63
N GLY A 143 -6.73 -14.28 17.76
CA GLY A 143 -6.08 -12.99 17.50
C GLY A 143 -4.97 -12.71 18.49
N GLU A 144 -3.79 -12.33 18.00
CA GLU A 144 -2.65 -11.92 18.81
C GLU A 144 -2.52 -10.42 18.91
N ILE A 145 -2.60 -9.73 17.77
CA ILE A 145 -2.52 -8.28 17.68
C ILE A 145 -3.49 -7.75 16.63
N ARG A 146 -4.09 -6.62 16.94
CA ARG A 146 -5.09 -5.95 16.11
C ARG A 146 -4.84 -4.46 15.99
N GLY A 147 -5.30 -3.83 14.91
CA GLY A 147 -5.28 -2.38 14.74
C GLY A 147 -6.36 -1.89 13.79
N GLN A 148 -7.13 -0.87 14.22
CA GLN A 148 -8.13 -0.23 13.37
C GLN A 148 -7.47 0.57 12.26
N ILE A 149 -7.93 0.38 11.03
CA ILE A 149 -7.45 1.08 9.83
C ILE A 149 -8.12 2.45 9.77
N LEU A 150 -7.35 3.51 9.98
CA LEU A 150 -7.88 4.86 10.02
C LEU A 150 -7.27 5.73 8.92
N PRO A 151 -8.07 6.58 8.25
CA PRO A 151 -7.55 7.58 7.34
C PRO A 151 -6.58 8.53 8.06
N LYS A 152 -5.44 8.81 7.43
CA LYS A 152 -4.53 9.85 7.94
C LYS A 152 -5.18 11.22 7.74
N LYS A 153 -5.28 11.98 8.82
CA LYS A 153 -5.64 13.40 8.72
C LYS A 153 -4.52 14.14 7.98
N ARG A 154 -4.87 14.90 6.98
CA ARG A 154 -3.97 15.84 6.29
C ARG A 154 -3.70 17.04 7.16
#